data_d9279c3308b7c822bcb85bf99614a7f3
#
_entry.id   d9279c3308b7c822bcb85bf99614a7f3
#
_cell.length_a   1.000
_cell.length_b   1.000
_cell.length_c   1.000
_cell.angle_alpha   90.00
_cell.angle_beta   90.00
_cell.angle_gamma   90.00
#
_symmetry.space_group_name_H-M   'P 1'
#
loop_
_entity.id
_entity.type
_entity.pdbx_description
1 polymer ?
#
loop_
_entity_poly.entity_id
_entity_poly.type
_entity_poly.pdbx_seq_one_letter_code
_entity_poly.pdbx_strand_id
1 'polypeptide(L)'
;MISEPLTLSTSNPVLAAKGLTRRFGGLIAVNDVSFTVQKHEIFGLIGPNGAGKTTLFNVMTGLIPASSGNLIYQNENISKLRPYQIANKGIARTFQNIRLFGELSAVENVAIARHIHSRSGNPVLSLLAGIFGLPASNAMERKTQRKALELLDLVGLGDRAGEQAKNLPYGDQRRLEIARALALEPQILLLDEPAAGMNPNEKHKLSEFIREVRQQFNLTVILIEHHVPLVMGLCDRIAVLHFGQLIALGEPAIVRNDPAVIEAYLGDES
;
A
#
# COMPACT_ATOMS: atom_id res chain seq x y z
N MET A 1 6.56 3.97 39.96
CA MET A 1 5.13 3.84 39.58
C MET A 1 5.11 3.09 38.27
N ILE A 2 4.63 1.86 38.28
CA ILE A 2 4.61 0.96 37.14
C ILE A 2 3.42 1.39 36.28
N SER A 3 3.67 1.90 35.08
CA SER A 3 2.63 2.26 34.13
C SER A 3 1.86 1.01 33.69
N GLU A 4 0.54 1.06 33.88
CA GLU A 4 -0.39 0.00 33.42
C GLU A 4 -0.22 -0.27 31.93
N PRO A 5 -0.32 -1.54 31.48
CA PRO A 5 -0.32 -1.85 30.07
C PRO A 5 -1.62 -1.34 29.44
N LEU A 6 -1.49 -0.50 28.41
CA LEU A 6 -2.59 -0.07 27.55
C LEU A 6 -3.42 -1.28 27.11
N THR A 7 -4.68 -1.31 27.52
CA THR A 7 -5.68 -2.29 27.11
C THR A 7 -5.89 -2.21 25.60
N LEU A 8 -5.22 -3.11 24.87
CA LEU A 8 -5.44 -3.31 23.45
C LEU A 8 -6.88 -3.81 23.23
N SER A 9 -7.64 -3.06 22.47
CA SER A 9 -8.94 -3.46 21.92
C SER A 9 -8.87 -4.90 21.39
N THR A 10 -9.83 -5.74 21.78
CA THR A 10 -9.87 -7.20 21.54
C THR A 10 -10.17 -7.61 20.08
N SER A 11 -9.93 -6.77 19.08
CA SER A 11 -10.01 -7.14 17.67
C SER A 11 -8.70 -7.74 17.20
N ASN A 12 -8.73 -8.95 16.63
CA ASN A 12 -7.55 -9.55 16.02
C ASN A 12 -7.03 -8.62 14.90
N PRO A 13 -5.76 -8.20 14.95
CA PRO A 13 -5.20 -7.35 13.92
C PRO A 13 -5.21 -8.05 12.55
N VAL A 14 -5.43 -7.30 11.48
CA VAL A 14 -5.36 -7.86 10.11
C VAL A 14 -3.93 -8.15 9.71
N LEU A 15 -2.98 -7.34 10.19
CA LEU A 15 -1.55 -7.51 9.96
C LEU A 15 -0.78 -7.27 11.25
N ALA A 16 0.23 -8.11 11.52
CA ALA A 16 1.14 -7.93 12.66
C ALA A 16 2.60 -8.17 12.21
N ALA A 17 3.44 -7.17 12.42
CA ALA A 17 4.89 -7.30 12.37
C ALA A 17 5.37 -7.69 13.76
N LYS A 18 6.21 -8.73 13.87
CA LYS A 18 6.77 -9.23 15.13
C LYS A 18 8.28 -9.38 15.01
N GLY A 19 9.03 -8.45 15.59
CA GLY A 19 10.48 -8.47 15.63
C GLY A 19 11.12 -8.42 14.23
N LEU A 20 10.48 -7.73 13.26
CA LEU A 20 10.99 -7.66 11.89
C LEU A 20 12.36 -6.99 11.88
N THR A 21 13.34 -7.70 11.33
CA THR A 21 14.71 -7.20 11.16
C THR A 21 15.17 -7.42 9.73
N ARG A 22 15.82 -6.42 9.14
CA ARG A 22 16.50 -6.54 7.85
C ARG A 22 17.92 -5.98 7.91
N ARG A 23 18.88 -6.83 7.54
CA ARG A 23 20.32 -6.50 7.47
C ARG A 23 20.80 -6.55 6.02
N PHE A 24 21.69 -5.64 5.68
CA PHE A 24 22.42 -5.63 4.42
C PHE A 24 23.93 -5.58 4.74
N GLY A 25 24.58 -6.75 4.75
CA GLY A 25 25.94 -6.86 5.29
C GLY A 25 26.02 -6.39 6.74
N GLY A 26 26.83 -5.39 7.01
CA GLY A 26 26.97 -4.78 8.35
C GLY A 26 25.87 -3.77 8.72
N LEU A 27 25.08 -3.29 7.75
CA LEU A 27 24.02 -2.30 8.01
C LEU A 27 22.72 -2.97 8.43
N ILE A 28 22.15 -2.52 9.55
CA ILE A 28 20.80 -2.92 10.00
C ILE A 28 19.83 -1.82 9.59
N ALA A 29 19.09 -2.04 8.49
CA ALA A 29 18.15 -1.06 7.96
C ALA A 29 16.77 -1.09 8.65
N VAL A 30 16.39 -2.24 9.23
CA VAL A 30 15.20 -2.43 10.09
C VAL A 30 15.65 -3.31 11.24
N ASN A 31 15.37 -2.91 12.47
CA ASN A 31 15.87 -3.55 13.68
C ASN A 31 14.76 -3.78 14.71
N ASP A 32 14.34 -5.03 14.83
CA ASP A 32 13.36 -5.50 15.83
C ASP A 32 12.02 -4.73 15.83
N VAL A 33 11.51 -4.40 14.64
CA VAL A 33 10.29 -3.62 14.50
C VAL A 33 9.04 -4.48 14.73
N SER A 34 8.20 -4.06 15.69
CA SER A 34 6.96 -4.73 16.05
C SER A 34 5.79 -3.75 16.09
N PHE A 35 4.72 -4.03 15.35
CA PHE A 35 3.47 -3.28 15.37
C PHE A 35 2.31 -4.12 14.84
N THR A 36 1.09 -3.64 15.05
CA THR A 36 -0.13 -4.25 14.53
C THR A 36 -0.94 -3.25 13.74
N VAL A 37 -1.62 -3.73 12.71
CA VAL A 37 -2.56 -2.95 11.89
C VAL A 37 -3.95 -3.56 12.06
N GLN A 38 -4.93 -2.72 12.40
CA GLN A 38 -6.31 -3.15 12.59
C GLN A 38 -7.05 -3.18 11.24
N LYS A 39 -8.17 -3.91 11.18
CA LYS A 39 -9.03 -3.89 9.99
C LYS A 39 -9.61 -2.50 9.79
N HIS A 40 -9.63 -2.07 8.53
CA HIS A 40 -10.25 -0.82 8.09
C HIS A 40 -9.61 0.46 8.65
N GLU A 41 -8.44 0.40 9.30
CA GLU A 41 -7.72 1.61 9.67
C GLU A 41 -6.86 2.15 8.52
N ILE A 42 -6.58 3.44 8.55
CA ILE A 42 -5.51 4.09 7.81
C ILE A 42 -4.31 4.20 8.74
N PHE A 43 -3.31 3.38 8.51
CA PHE A 43 -2.10 3.30 9.32
C PHE A 43 -0.94 4.02 8.64
N GLY A 44 -0.39 5.04 9.30
CA GLY A 44 0.75 5.81 8.80
C GLY A 44 2.08 5.21 9.25
N LEU A 45 3.06 5.17 8.35
CA LEU A 45 4.46 4.86 8.66
C LEU A 45 5.31 6.05 8.25
N ILE A 46 5.82 6.79 9.25
CA ILE A 46 6.62 7.99 9.03
C ILE A 46 8.02 7.87 9.64
N GLY A 47 8.84 8.87 9.43
CA GLY A 47 10.19 8.99 9.95
C GLY A 47 11.09 9.75 8.99
N PRO A 48 12.27 10.18 9.44
CA PRO A 48 13.25 10.87 8.61
C PRO A 48 13.72 10.06 7.39
N ASN A 49 14.49 10.70 6.52
CA ASN A 49 15.14 10.01 5.40
C ASN A 49 16.15 8.99 5.95
N GLY A 50 16.20 7.81 5.34
CA GLY A 50 17.07 6.74 5.87
C GLY A 50 16.52 5.98 7.09
N ALA A 51 15.37 6.35 7.65
CA ALA A 51 14.79 5.69 8.83
C ALA A 51 14.41 4.20 8.62
N GLY A 52 14.44 3.67 7.38
CA GLY A 52 14.13 2.28 7.09
C GLY A 52 12.71 2.02 6.58
N LYS A 53 11.88 3.06 6.37
CA LYS A 53 10.48 2.95 5.93
C LYS A 53 10.31 2.10 4.66
N THR A 54 10.99 2.48 3.58
CA THR A 54 10.93 1.76 2.29
C THR A 54 11.45 0.33 2.41
N THR A 55 12.47 0.10 3.25
CA THR A 55 12.98 -1.24 3.54
C THR A 55 11.90 -2.08 4.23
N LEU A 56 11.24 -1.54 5.24
CA LEU A 56 10.14 -2.23 5.93
C LEU A 56 8.99 -2.55 4.98
N PHE A 57 8.57 -1.62 4.13
CA PHE A 57 7.55 -1.86 3.10
C PHE A 57 7.97 -2.96 2.12
N ASN A 58 9.23 -2.96 1.70
CA ASN A 58 9.76 -4.01 0.82
C ASN A 58 9.75 -5.39 1.50
N VAL A 59 10.01 -5.44 2.81
CA VAL A 59 9.88 -6.66 3.60
C VAL A 59 8.42 -7.10 3.69
N MET A 60 7.51 -6.19 3.99
CA MET A 60 6.06 -6.48 4.12
C MET A 60 5.44 -6.97 2.81
N THR A 61 5.99 -6.58 1.67
CA THR A 61 5.51 -6.99 0.33
C THR A 61 6.33 -8.13 -0.29
N GLY A 62 7.28 -8.71 0.45
CA GLY A 62 8.10 -9.83 -0.01
C GLY A 62 9.09 -9.49 -1.13
N LEU A 63 9.30 -8.19 -1.43
CA LEU A 63 10.31 -7.74 -2.40
C LEU A 63 11.73 -7.98 -1.87
N ILE A 64 11.90 -7.90 -0.55
CA ILE A 64 13.13 -8.29 0.14
C ILE A 64 12.73 -9.22 1.30
N PRO A 65 13.47 -10.33 1.53
CA PRO A 65 13.19 -11.19 2.67
C PRO A 65 13.58 -10.49 3.98
N ALA A 66 12.85 -10.76 5.07
CA ALA A 66 13.30 -10.41 6.42
C ALA A 66 14.56 -11.24 6.77
N SER A 67 15.48 -10.66 7.56
CA SER A 67 16.60 -11.40 8.15
C SER A 67 16.15 -12.20 9.36
N SER A 68 15.23 -11.67 10.16
CA SER A 68 14.55 -12.33 11.28
C SER A 68 13.19 -11.68 11.55
N GLY A 69 12.41 -12.27 12.46
CA GLY A 69 11.06 -11.85 12.78
C GLY A 69 10.01 -12.44 11.86
N ASN A 70 8.75 -12.10 12.13
CA ASN A 70 7.60 -12.65 11.42
C ASN A 70 6.63 -11.54 11.00
N LEU A 71 6.08 -11.69 9.79
CA LEU A 71 4.94 -10.92 9.32
C LEU A 71 3.72 -11.83 9.28
N ILE A 72 2.73 -11.52 10.09
CA ILE A 72 1.50 -12.29 10.22
C ILE A 72 0.36 -11.52 9.56
N TYR A 73 -0.31 -12.13 8.62
CA TYR A 73 -1.49 -11.62 7.95
C TYR A 73 -2.65 -12.58 8.12
N GLN A 74 -3.77 -12.13 8.70
CA GLN A 74 -4.94 -12.96 8.98
C GLN A 74 -4.58 -14.28 9.71
N ASN A 75 -3.73 -14.19 10.73
CA ASN A 75 -3.20 -15.31 11.53
C ASN A 75 -2.26 -16.27 10.77
N GLU A 76 -1.90 -15.98 9.51
CA GLU A 76 -0.95 -16.77 8.73
C GLU A 76 0.39 -16.04 8.62
N ASN A 77 1.49 -16.77 8.79
CA ASN A 77 2.84 -16.23 8.61
C ASN A 77 3.16 -16.12 7.11
N ILE A 78 3.31 -14.88 6.62
CA ILE A 78 3.60 -14.57 5.22
C ILE A 78 5.05 -14.12 4.97
N SER A 79 5.93 -14.16 5.98
CA SER A 79 7.30 -13.62 5.92
C SER A 79 8.17 -14.22 4.82
N LYS A 80 7.86 -15.43 4.36
CA LYS A 80 8.62 -16.17 3.33
C LYS A 80 7.93 -16.21 1.97
N LEU A 81 6.78 -15.56 1.84
CA LEU A 81 6.03 -15.55 0.59
C LEU A 81 6.67 -14.60 -0.41
N ARG A 82 6.58 -14.95 -1.69
CA ARG A 82 7.00 -14.08 -2.80
C ARG A 82 5.96 -12.98 -3.06
N PRO A 83 6.34 -11.86 -3.70
CA PRO A 83 5.43 -10.73 -3.92
C PRO A 83 4.10 -11.12 -4.56
N TYR A 84 4.11 -11.99 -5.59
CA TYR A 84 2.87 -12.43 -6.24
C TYR A 84 1.96 -13.26 -5.32
N GLN A 85 2.53 -14.03 -4.38
CA GLN A 85 1.76 -14.78 -3.40
C GLN A 85 1.11 -13.87 -2.37
N ILE A 86 1.82 -12.81 -1.95
CA ILE A 86 1.31 -11.77 -1.04
C ILE A 86 0.18 -10.99 -1.74
N ALA A 87 0.36 -10.61 -3.00
CA ALA A 87 -0.67 -9.96 -3.80
C ALA A 87 -1.94 -10.83 -3.94
N ASN A 88 -1.78 -12.14 -4.20
CA ASN A 88 -2.89 -13.09 -4.29
C ASN A 88 -3.63 -13.28 -2.95
N LYS A 89 -2.99 -12.98 -1.82
CA LYS A 89 -3.65 -12.98 -0.50
C LYS A 89 -4.43 -11.70 -0.22
N GLY A 90 -4.40 -10.72 -1.13
CA GLY A 90 -5.14 -9.48 -0.99
C GLY A 90 -4.34 -8.32 -0.39
N ILE A 91 -3.02 -8.30 -0.55
CA ILE A 91 -2.17 -7.17 -0.19
C ILE A 91 -1.64 -6.56 -1.47
N ALA A 92 -2.17 -5.40 -1.88
CA ALA A 92 -1.70 -4.65 -3.04
C ALA A 92 -0.82 -3.46 -2.62
N ARG A 93 0.08 -3.03 -3.51
CA ARG A 93 0.98 -1.90 -3.28
C ARG A 93 1.06 -1.01 -4.51
N THR A 94 1.08 0.31 -4.30
CA THR A 94 1.60 1.28 -5.26
C THR A 94 3.11 1.49 -5.03
N PHE A 95 3.80 2.12 -5.96
CA PHE A 95 5.23 2.38 -5.86
C PHE A 95 5.51 3.89 -5.84
N GLN A 96 6.58 4.30 -5.17
CA GLN A 96 7.03 5.69 -5.12
C GLN A 96 7.20 6.25 -6.53
N ASN A 97 7.90 5.54 -7.42
CA ASN A 97 7.96 5.85 -8.84
C ASN A 97 6.80 5.16 -9.56
N ILE A 98 6.01 5.93 -10.29
CA ILE A 98 4.87 5.43 -11.05
C ILE A 98 5.32 4.30 -12.00
N ARG A 99 4.67 3.13 -11.88
CA ARG A 99 4.97 1.94 -12.68
C ARG A 99 3.78 1.56 -13.57
N LEU A 100 3.32 2.51 -14.36
CA LEU A 100 2.29 2.27 -15.37
C LEU A 100 2.91 1.74 -16.66
N PHE A 101 2.12 1.01 -17.42
CA PHE A 101 2.42 0.67 -18.81
C PHE A 101 2.10 1.91 -19.65
N GLY A 102 3.08 2.77 -19.87
CA GLY A 102 2.89 4.11 -20.45
C GLY A 102 2.27 4.11 -21.84
N GLU A 103 2.58 3.13 -22.68
CA GLU A 103 2.05 2.99 -24.02
C GLU A 103 0.62 2.43 -24.08
N LEU A 104 0.16 1.83 -22.98
CA LEU A 104 -1.20 1.31 -22.87
C LEU A 104 -2.14 2.41 -22.37
N SER A 105 -3.41 2.31 -22.74
CA SER A 105 -4.46 3.18 -22.24
C SER A 105 -4.72 2.96 -20.73
N ALA A 106 -5.43 3.91 -20.12
CA ALA A 106 -5.82 3.80 -18.71
C ALA A 106 -6.63 2.52 -18.46
N VAL A 107 -7.61 2.21 -19.29
CA VAL A 107 -8.43 1.01 -19.12
C VAL A 107 -7.62 -0.28 -19.29
N GLU A 108 -6.67 -0.33 -20.21
CA GLU A 108 -5.79 -1.50 -20.38
C GLU A 108 -4.88 -1.72 -19.18
N ASN A 109 -4.33 -0.64 -18.58
CA ASN A 109 -3.55 -0.73 -17.37
C ASN A 109 -4.31 -1.39 -16.22
N VAL A 110 -5.58 -1.04 -16.02
CA VAL A 110 -6.44 -1.62 -14.99
C VAL A 110 -6.88 -3.04 -15.35
N ALA A 111 -7.22 -3.29 -16.62
CA ALA A 111 -7.66 -4.60 -17.10
C ALA A 111 -6.57 -5.67 -16.95
N ILE A 112 -5.29 -5.34 -17.20
CA ILE A 112 -4.17 -6.28 -17.02
C ILE A 112 -4.10 -6.77 -15.57
N ALA A 113 -4.21 -5.87 -14.59
CA ALA A 113 -4.19 -6.25 -13.17
C ALA A 113 -5.37 -7.19 -12.84
N ARG A 114 -6.55 -6.91 -13.39
CA ARG A 114 -7.74 -7.75 -13.22
C ARG A 114 -7.57 -9.14 -13.81
N HIS A 115 -6.94 -9.24 -14.98
CA HIS A 115 -6.63 -10.53 -15.61
C HIS A 115 -5.70 -11.39 -14.74
N ILE A 116 -4.68 -10.78 -14.13
CA ILE A 116 -3.75 -11.49 -13.24
C ILE A 116 -4.51 -12.05 -12.03
N HIS A 117 -5.42 -11.28 -11.44
CA HIS A 117 -6.21 -11.70 -10.28
C HIS A 117 -7.22 -12.82 -10.62
N SER A 118 -7.92 -12.71 -11.75
CA SER A 118 -8.93 -13.71 -12.15
C SER A 118 -8.35 -15.04 -12.60
N ARG A 119 -7.05 -15.09 -12.93
CA ARG A 119 -6.32 -16.28 -13.40
C ARG A 119 -5.78 -17.17 -12.29
N SER A 120 -6.30 -17.11 -11.08
CA SER A 120 -6.00 -18.06 -9.99
C SER A 120 -6.37 -19.54 -10.34
N GLY A 121 -6.96 -19.77 -11.51
CA GLY A 121 -7.17 -21.09 -12.11
C GLY A 121 -6.16 -21.34 -13.24
N ASN A 122 -5.69 -22.55 -13.33
CA ASN A 122 -4.72 -23.19 -14.23
C ASN A 122 -4.24 -22.34 -15.45
N PRO A 123 -3.00 -21.77 -15.42
CA PRO A 123 -2.51 -20.84 -16.44
C PRO A 123 -2.45 -21.46 -17.85
N VAL A 124 -2.35 -22.80 -17.95
CA VAL A 124 -2.31 -23.53 -19.22
C VAL A 124 -3.69 -23.49 -19.92
N LEU A 125 -4.79 -23.59 -19.15
CA LEU A 125 -6.14 -23.57 -19.72
C LEU A 125 -6.49 -22.17 -20.27
N SER A 126 -6.02 -21.11 -19.64
CA SER A 126 -6.26 -19.74 -20.09
C SER A 126 -5.44 -19.36 -21.33
N LEU A 127 -4.22 -19.91 -21.44
CA LEU A 127 -3.38 -19.75 -22.64
C LEU A 127 -4.01 -20.45 -23.86
N LEU A 128 -4.50 -21.67 -23.65
CA LEU A 128 -5.19 -22.44 -24.70
C LEU A 128 -6.50 -21.76 -25.12
N ALA A 129 -7.29 -21.22 -24.19
CA ALA A 129 -8.51 -20.47 -24.51
C ALA A 129 -8.23 -19.21 -25.36
N GLY A 130 -7.12 -18.51 -25.11
CA GLY A 130 -6.68 -17.36 -25.91
C GLY A 130 -6.22 -17.76 -27.33
N ILE A 131 -5.51 -18.89 -27.45
CA ILE A 131 -5.02 -19.39 -28.77
C ILE A 131 -6.18 -19.90 -29.65
N PHE A 132 -7.19 -20.54 -29.07
CA PHE A 132 -8.30 -21.14 -29.79
C PHE A 132 -9.52 -20.22 -29.98
N GLY A 133 -9.46 -18.94 -29.54
CA GLY A 133 -10.52 -17.95 -29.76
C GLY A 133 -11.88 -18.37 -29.20
N LEU A 134 -11.92 -19.08 -28.07
CA LEU A 134 -13.17 -19.64 -27.54
C LEU A 134 -14.13 -18.53 -27.08
N PRO A 135 -15.44 -18.62 -27.34
CA PRO A 135 -16.43 -17.58 -26.98
C PRO A 135 -16.50 -17.27 -25.48
N ALA A 136 -16.03 -18.19 -24.62
CA ALA A 136 -15.84 -17.93 -23.17
C ALA A 136 -14.80 -16.83 -22.89
N SER A 137 -13.82 -16.61 -23.77
CA SER A 137 -12.83 -15.54 -23.64
C SER A 137 -13.48 -14.15 -23.80
N ASN A 138 -14.40 -13.99 -24.76
CA ASN A 138 -15.05 -12.71 -25.03
C ASN A 138 -15.96 -12.25 -23.89
N ALA A 139 -16.67 -13.15 -23.22
CA ALA A 139 -17.52 -12.81 -22.06
C ALA A 139 -16.67 -12.42 -20.84
N MET A 140 -15.56 -13.12 -20.60
CA MET A 140 -14.62 -12.80 -19.52
C MET A 140 -13.91 -11.48 -19.79
N GLU A 141 -13.49 -11.23 -21.02
CA GLU A 141 -12.85 -9.99 -21.44
C GLU A 141 -13.77 -8.78 -21.27
N ARG A 142 -15.02 -8.89 -21.73
CA ARG A 142 -16.05 -7.86 -21.52
C ARG A 142 -16.32 -7.59 -20.03
N LYS A 143 -16.35 -8.63 -19.19
CA LYS A 143 -16.51 -8.47 -17.73
C LYS A 143 -15.31 -7.75 -17.12
N THR A 144 -14.09 -8.10 -17.54
CA THR A 144 -12.86 -7.47 -17.08
C THR A 144 -12.82 -6.00 -17.49
N GLN A 145 -13.15 -5.69 -18.74
CA GLN A 145 -13.17 -4.33 -19.28
C GLN A 145 -14.23 -3.46 -18.58
N ARG A 146 -15.44 -4.00 -18.37
CA ARG A 146 -16.49 -3.29 -17.60
C ARG A 146 -15.99 -2.94 -16.20
N LYS A 147 -15.40 -3.91 -15.49
CA LYS A 147 -14.88 -3.68 -14.13
C LYS A 147 -13.73 -2.68 -14.12
N ALA A 148 -12.88 -2.67 -15.16
CA ALA A 148 -11.83 -1.68 -15.30
C ALA A 148 -12.40 -0.26 -15.50
N LEU A 149 -13.44 -0.10 -16.30
CA LEU A 149 -14.14 1.17 -16.48
C LEU A 149 -14.80 1.65 -15.19
N GLU A 150 -15.51 0.76 -14.45
CA GLU A 150 -16.09 1.09 -13.14
C GLU A 150 -15.02 1.61 -12.15
N LEU A 151 -13.82 1.02 -12.15
CA LEU A 151 -12.71 1.47 -11.32
C LEU A 151 -12.15 2.82 -11.79
N LEU A 152 -12.09 3.07 -13.10
CA LEU A 152 -11.66 4.35 -13.65
C LEU A 152 -12.66 5.47 -13.33
N ASP A 153 -13.96 5.21 -13.45
CA ASP A 153 -15.01 6.15 -13.05
C ASP A 153 -14.86 6.56 -11.57
N LEU A 154 -14.61 5.57 -10.72
CA LEU A 154 -14.42 5.76 -9.30
C LEU A 154 -13.22 6.65 -8.95
N VAL A 155 -12.11 6.51 -9.69
CA VAL A 155 -10.93 7.38 -9.48
C VAL A 155 -11.00 8.70 -10.26
N GLY A 156 -12.14 8.97 -10.94
CA GLY A 156 -12.37 10.18 -11.73
C GLY A 156 -11.59 10.21 -13.05
N LEU A 157 -11.35 9.05 -13.65
CA LEU A 157 -10.65 8.87 -14.93
C LEU A 157 -11.51 8.22 -16.02
N GLY A 158 -12.83 8.09 -15.82
CA GLY A 158 -13.74 7.47 -16.78
C GLY A 158 -13.68 8.12 -18.17
N ASP A 159 -13.72 9.45 -18.23
CA ASP A 159 -13.64 10.21 -19.50
C ASP A 159 -12.27 10.08 -20.20
N ARG A 160 -11.25 9.60 -19.50
CA ARG A 160 -9.88 9.38 -20.01
C ARG A 160 -9.50 7.91 -20.15
N ALA A 161 -10.48 7.02 -20.10
CA ALA A 161 -10.23 5.57 -20.12
C ALA A 161 -9.43 5.10 -21.35
N GLY A 162 -9.63 5.73 -22.50
CA GLY A 162 -8.90 5.43 -23.75
C GLY A 162 -7.57 6.17 -23.91
N GLU A 163 -7.22 7.10 -23.00
CA GLU A 163 -5.99 7.88 -23.10
C GLU A 163 -4.78 7.05 -22.65
N GLN A 164 -3.65 7.19 -23.36
CA GLN A 164 -2.41 6.51 -22.98
C GLN A 164 -1.93 7.02 -21.63
N ALA A 165 -1.51 6.09 -20.75
CA ALA A 165 -1.12 6.41 -19.38
C ALA A 165 0.02 7.44 -19.29
N LYS A 166 0.97 7.45 -20.24
CA LYS A 166 2.05 8.44 -20.28
C LYS A 166 1.59 9.87 -20.56
N ASN A 167 0.42 10.05 -21.20
CA ASN A 167 -0.13 11.35 -21.57
C ASN A 167 -0.98 11.97 -20.44
N LEU A 168 -1.33 11.19 -19.43
CA LEU A 168 -2.09 11.66 -18.29
C LEU A 168 -1.24 12.63 -17.43
N PRO A 169 -1.83 13.69 -16.86
CA PRO A 169 -1.19 14.48 -15.81
C PRO A 169 -0.69 13.61 -14.64
N TYR A 170 0.35 14.05 -13.95
CA TYR A 170 0.97 13.27 -12.87
C TYR A 170 -0.02 12.81 -11.80
N GLY A 171 -0.92 13.70 -11.35
CA GLY A 171 -1.95 13.35 -10.37
C GLY A 171 -2.91 12.27 -10.86
N ASP A 172 -3.25 12.28 -12.17
CA ASP A 172 -4.12 11.27 -12.79
C ASP A 172 -3.37 9.94 -12.98
N GLN A 173 -2.07 9.98 -13.26
CA GLN A 173 -1.24 8.77 -13.26
C GLN A 173 -1.21 8.09 -11.88
N ARG A 174 -1.15 8.87 -10.79
CA ARG A 174 -1.26 8.35 -9.42
C ARG A 174 -2.62 7.73 -9.14
N ARG A 175 -3.72 8.36 -9.58
CA ARG A 175 -5.06 7.79 -9.47
C ARG A 175 -5.19 6.49 -10.25
N LEU A 176 -4.63 6.44 -11.46
CA LEU A 176 -4.59 5.24 -12.28
C LEU A 176 -3.80 4.10 -11.61
N GLU A 177 -2.68 4.41 -10.96
CA GLU A 177 -1.91 3.43 -10.20
C GLU A 177 -2.72 2.83 -9.04
N ILE A 178 -3.49 3.67 -8.32
CA ILE A 178 -4.41 3.21 -7.28
C ILE A 178 -5.54 2.36 -7.89
N ALA A 179 -6.16 2.78 -8.99
CA ALA A 179 -7.19 1.99 -9.70
C ALA A 179 -6.66 0.61 -10.10
N ARG A 180 -5.43 0.55 -10.59
CA ARG A 180 -4.77 -0.71 -10.93
C ARG A 180 -4.55 -1.60 -9.71
N ALA A 181 -4.17 -1.03 -8.57
CA ALA A 181 -4.03 -1.77 -7.31
C ALA A 181 -5.40 -2.28 -6.82
N LEU A 182 -6.46 -1.48 -6.92
CA LEU A 182 -7.84 -1.86 -6.57
C LEU A 182 -8.39 -2.98 -7.45
N ALA A 183 -7.93 -3.09 -8.70
CA ALA A 183 -8.33 -4.16 -9.62
C ALA A 183 -7.94 -5.56 -9.13
N LEU A 184 -6.99 -5.65 -8.19
CA LEU A 184 -6.61 -6.89 -7.49
C LEU A 184 -7.59 -7.26 -6.35
N GLU A 185 -8.63 -6.45 -6.08
CA GLU A 185 -9.59 -6.61 -4.99
C GLU A 185 -8.89 -6.82 -3.63
N PRO A 186 -7.95 -5.93 -3.24
CA PRO A 186 -7.16 -6.12 -2.05
C PRO A 186 -7.99 -5.92 -0.78
N GLN A 187 -7.52 -6.49 0.34
CA GLN A 187 -7.98 -6.15 1.69
C GLN A 187 -7.06 -5.14 2.36
N ILE A 188 -5.77 -5.14 1.98
CA ILE A 188 -4.79 -4.15 2.40
C ILE A 188 -4.22 -3.45 1.16
N LEU A 189 -4.27 -2.12 1.17
CA LEU A 189 -3.65 -1.28 0.17
C LEU A 189 -2.44 -0.55 0.80
N LEU A 190 -1.25 -0.81 0.28
CA LEU A 190 -0.04 -0.11 0.66
C LEU A 190 0.23 1.03 -0.31
N LEU A 191 0.31 2.26 0.21
CA LEU A 191 0.58 3.46 -0.55
C LEU A 191 1.98 3.99 -0.19
N ASP A 192 2.86 4.07 -1.18
CA ASP A 192 4.25 4.48 -1.02
C ASP A 192 4.43 5.91 -1.55
N GLU A 193 4.46 6.87 -0.63
CA GLU A 193 4.58 8.33 -0.89
C GLU A 193 3.59 8.83 -1.98
N PRO A 194 2.28 8.57 -1.82
CA PRO A 194 1.31 8.88 -2.88
C PRO A 194 1.17 10.39 -3.13
N ALA A 195 1.55 11.25 -2.18
CA ALA A 195 1.45 12.72 -2.28
C ALA A 195 2.75 13.38 -2.76
N ALA A 196 3.78 12.61 -3.14
CA ALA A 196 5.04 13.16 -3.62
C ALA A 196 4.82 14.04 -4.86
N GLY A 197 5.42 15.25 -4.86
CA GLY A 197 5.31 16.20 -5.98
C GLY A 197 3.99 16.95 -6.08
N MET A 198 3.02 16.71 -5.18
CA MET A 198 1.70 17.37 -5.19
C MET A 198 1.72 18.69 -4.43
N ASN A 199 0.94 19.68 -4.93
CA ASN A 199 0.67 20.92 -4.22
C ASN A 199 -0.32 20.69 -3.05
N PRO A 200 -0.52 21.68 -2.13
CA PRO A 200 -1.39 21.51 -0.96
C PRO A 200 -2.83 21.13 -1.30
N ASN A 201 -3.42 21.70 -2.35
CA ASN A 201 -4.79 21.38 -2.77
C ASN A 201 -4.91 19.95 -3.32
N GLU A 202 -3.91 19.50 -4.07
CA GLU A 202 -3.85 18.13 -4.58
C GLU A 202 -3.69 17.12 -3.44
N LYS A 203 -2.87 17.44 -2.44
CA LYS A 203 -2.73 16.60 -1.23
C LYS A 203 -4.03 16.48 -0.45
N HIS A 204 -4.80 17.58 -0.33
CA HIS A 204 -6.09 17.54 0.33
C HIS A 204 -7.08 16.64 -0.43
N LYS A 205 -7.21 16.82 -1.75
CA LYS A 205 -8.04 15.96 -2.61
C LYS A 205 -7.61 14.49 -2.55
N LEU A 206 -6.32 14.23 -2.50
CA LEU A 206 -5.79 12.87 -2.34
C LEU A 206 -6.21 12.26 -1.00
N SER A 207 -6.16 13.04 0.08
CA SER A 207 -6.58 12.56 1.41
C SER A 207 -8.07 12.21 1.46
N GLU A 208 -8.93 13.04 0.86
CA GLU A 208 -10.36 12.75 0.71
C GLU A 208 -10.57 11.48 -0.12
N PHE A 209 -9.91 11.37 -1.26
CA PHE A 209 -9.98 10.22 -2.13
C PHE A 209 -9.53 8.92 -1.43
N ILE A 210 -8.45 8.94 -0.64
CA ILE A 210 -8.01 7.76 0.12
C ILE A 210 -9.08 7.34 1.15
N ARG A 211 -9.74 8.28 1.83
CA ARG A 211 -10.85 7.98 2.76
C ARG A 211 -12.04 7.36 2.05
N GLU A 212 -12.44 7.91 0.91
CA GLU A 212 -13.54 7.40 0.08
C GLU A 212 -13.26 5.97 -0.39
N VAL A 213 -12.09 5.73 -0.96
CA VAL A 213 -11.66 4.40 -1.43
C VAL A 213 -11.61 3.41 -0.26
N ARG A 214 -11.04 3.79 0.90
CA ARG A 214 -11.04 2.94 2.10
C ARG A 214 -12.45 2.52 2.49
N GLN A 215 -13.38 3.49 2.55
CA GLN A 215 -14.76 3.24 2.97
C GLN A 215 -15.52 2.40 1.95
N GLN A 216 -15.41 2.73 0.66
CA GLN A 216 -16.15 2.08 -0.41
C GLN A 216 -15.75 0.60 -0.60
N PHE A 217 -14.46 0.30 -0.44
CA PHE A 217 -13.93 -1.07 -0.60
C PHE A 217 -13.66 -1.80 0.70
N ASN A 218 -14.02 -1.23 1.85
CA ASN A 218 -13.72 -1.78 3.17
C ASN A 218 -12.22 -2.11 3.35
N LEU A 219 -11.34 -1.24 2.86
CA LEU A 219 -9.90 -1.45 2.87
C LEU A 219 -9.27 -1.12 4.22
N THR A 220 -8.18 -1.80 4.51
CA THR A 220 -7.14 -1.31 5.40
C THR A 220 -6.09 -0.62 4.54
N VAL A 221 -5.67 0.59 4.90
CA VAL A 221 -4.65 1.33 4.16
C VAL A 221 -3.39 1.46 5.01
N ILE A 222 -2.24 1.16 4.44
CA ILE A 222 -0.94 1.42 5.08
C ILE A 222 -0.20 2.42 4.20
N LEU A 223 0.18 3.55 4.78
CA LEU A 223 0.69 4.70 4.06
C LEU A 223 2.11 5.03 4.53
N ILE A 224 3.09 5.06 3.61
CA ILE A 224 4.36 5.75 3.86
C ILE A 224 4.23 7.18 3.35
N GLU A 225 4.59 8.14 4.19
CA GLU A 225 4.66 9.55 3.82
C GLU A 225 5.71 10.28 4.65
N HIS A 226 6.23 11.36 4.08
CA HIS A 226 7.12 12.29 4.77
C HIS A 226 6.43 13.65 5.06
N HIS A 227 5.27 13.90 4.47
CA HIS A 227 4.48 15.12 4.70
C HIS A 227 3.63 14.97 5.96
N VAL A 228 4.22 15.35 7.12
CA VAL A 228 3.61 15.20 8.45
C VAL A 228 2.18 15.73 8.54
N PRO A 229 1.82 16.95 8.05
CA PRO A 229 0.45 17.45 8.12
C PRO A 229 -0.58 16.55 7.43
N LEU A 230 -0.24 15.93 6.29
CA LEU A 230 -1.13 14.99 5.61
C LEU A 230 -1.38 13.74 6.47
N VAL A 231 -0.31 13.16 7.01
CA VAL A 231 -0.39 11.95 7.83
C VAL A 231 -1.21 12.20 9.09
N MET A 232 -0.93 13.31 9.80
CA MET A 232 -1.65 13.70 11.02
C MET A 232 -3.16 13.93 10.77
N GLY A 233 -3.52 14.39 9.57
CA GLY A 233 -4.92 14.60 9.20
C GLY A 233 -5.62 13.39 8.63
N LEU A 234 -4.89 12.39 8.12
CA LEU A 234 -5.45 11.25 7.38
C LEU A 234 -5.47 9.96 8.18
N CYS A 235 -4.42 9.68 8.95
CA CYS A 235 -4.21 8.38 9.59
C CYS A 235 -4.95 8.26 10.92
N ASP A 236 -5.47 7.06 11.21
CA ASP A 236 -6.07 6.70 12.49
C ASP A 236 -4.97 6.43 13.54
N ARG A 237 -3.88 5.76 13.12
CA ARG A 237 -2.68 5.49 13.92
C ARG A 237 -1.42 5.66 13.09
N ILE A 238 -0.33 6.01 13.78
CA ILE A 238 0.96 6.30 13.15
C ILE A 238 2.06 5.53 13.89
N ALA A 239 2.93 4.88 13.12
CA ALA A 239 4.21 4.34 13.57
C ALA A 239 5.34 5.26 13.08
N VAL A 240 6.27 5.60 13.97
CA VAL A 240 7.44 6.43 13.64
C VAL A 240 8.69 5.57 13.70
N LEU A 241 9.40 5.52 12.57
CA LEU A 241 10.70 4.87 12.47
C LEU A 241 11.82 5.91 12.56
N HIS A 242 12.89 5.54 13.28
CA HIS A 242 14.15 6.28 13.30
C HIS A 242 15.30 5.28 13.36
N PHE A 243 16.29 5.40 12.46
CA PHE A 243 17.42 4.46 12.32
C PHE A 243 17.02 2.96 12.38
N GLY A 244 15.94 2.62 11.68
CA GLY A 244 15.43 1.25 11.59
C GLY A 244 14.66 0.75 12.81
N GLN A 245 14.45 1.57 13.83
CA GLN A 245 13.73 1.24 15.07
C GLN A 245 12.39 1.96 15.15
N LEU A 246 11.41 1.33 15.79
CA LEU A 246 10.13 1.97 16.11
C LEU A 246 10.30 2.81 17.37
N ILE A 247 10.20 4.14 17.25
CA ILE A 247 10.36 5.07 18.37
C ILE A 247 9.03 5.54 18.96
N ALA A 248 7.94 5.53 18.17
CA ALA A 248 6.60 5.87 18.64
C ALA A 248 5.54 5.11 17.86
N LEU A 249 4.40 4.82 18.50
CA LEU A 249 3.22 4.19 17.91
C LEU A 249 1.97 4.66 18.65
N GLY A 250 1.02 5.26 17.95
CA GLY A 250 -0.22 5.74 18.56
C GLY A 250 -1.08 6.56 17.63
N GLU A 251 -2.10 7.19 18.18
CA GLU A 251 -2.93 8.18 17.51
C GLU A 251 -2.11 9.43 17.13
N PRO A 252 -2.49 10.17 16.09
CA PRO A 252 -1.77 11.35 15.64
C PRO A 252 -1.46 12.38 16.75
N ALA A 253 -2.43 12.61 17.66
CA ALA A 253 -2.29 13.54 18.76
C ALA A 253 -1.20 13.13 19.77
N ILE A 254 -1.03 11.82 20.01
CA ILE A 254 0.00 11.26 20.90
C ILE A 254 1.36 11.38 20.21
N VAL A 255 1.48 10.90 18.98
CA VAL A 255 2.72 10.87 18.22
C VAL A 255 3.28 12.27 17.99
N ARG A 256 2.43 13.27 17.72
CA ARG A 256 2.83 14.65 17.49
C ARG A 256 3.55 15.28 18.68
N ASN A 257 3.20 14.88 19.90
CA ASN A 257 3.72 15.45 21.16
C ASN A 257 4.80 14.57 21.79
N ASP A 258 5.19 13.46 21.16
CA ASP A 258 6.20 12.56 21.67
C ASP A 258 7.60 13.20 21.56
N PRO A 259 8.34 13.35 22.70
CA PRO A 259 9.67 13.97 22.69
C PRO A 259 10.67 13.26 21.75
N ALA A 260 10.64 11.92 21.65
CA ALA A 260 11.54 11.17 20.80
C ALA A 260 11.25 11.42 19.32
N VAL A 261 9.96 11.65 18.98
CA VAL A 261 9.56 12.02 17.60
C VAL A 261 10.04 13.42 17.27
N ILE A 262 9.84 14.38 18.17
CA ILE A 262 10.28 15.76 17.99
C ILE A 262 11.81 15.82 17.80
N GLU A 263 12.57 15.12 18.64
CA GLU A 263 14.04 15.05 18.54
C GLU A 263 14.49 14.41 17.22
N ALA A 264 13.86 13.33 16.78
CA ALA A 264 14.19 12.66 15.54
C ALA A 264 14.03 13.54 14.30
N TYR A 265 13.05 14.46 14.30
CA TYR A 265 12.83 15.39 13.18
C TYR A 265 13.65 16.68 13.27
N LEU A 266 13.99 17.16 14.49
CA LEU A 266 14.84 18.35 14.69
C LEU A 266 16.33 18.04 14.51
N GLY A 267 16.75 16.81 14.80
CA GLY A 267 18.16 16.38 14.68
C GLY A 267 18.61 16.17 13.22
N ASP A 268 17.68 16.03 12.27
CA ASP A 268 17.99 15.83 10.85
C ASP A 268 18.19 17.14 10.07
N GLU A 269 17.93 18.32 10.67
CA GLU A 269 18.11 19.64 10.06
C GLU A 269 19.51 20.23 10.29
N SER A 270 20.46 19.47 10.86
CA SER A 270 21.83 19.93 11.20
C SER A 270 22.90 19.30 10.31
#